data_9b08d5b52ab7c62479c9c70dbef1cd6f
#
_entry.id   9b08d5b52ab7c62479c9c70dbef1cd6f
#
_cell.length_a   1.000
_cell.length_b   1.000
_cell.length_c   1.000
_cell.angle_alpha   90.00
_cell.angle_beta   90.00
_cell.angle_gamma   90.00
#
_symmetry.space_group_name_H-M   'P 1'
#
loop_
_entity.id
_entity.type
_entity.pdbx_description
1 polymer ?
#
loop_
_entity_poly.entity_id
_entity_poly.type
_entity_poly.pdbx_seq_one_letter_code
_entity_poly.pdbx_strand_id
1 'polypeptide(L)'
;MAIQNWSDDIIVAELADDPQFSDELASLMDTLEGQDFDVVLNLSAVGFLNSSNVAKLLRLRKQMINKDRRLILCGVNTQVWGVFTVTGLDKIFEFVKDISTALATLQLTNNQTAHAE
;
A
#
# COMPACT_ATOMS: atom_id res chain seq x y z
N MET A 1 4.29 -16.05 -3.37
CA MET A 1 4.44 -14.77 -4.06
C MET A 1 3.81 -13.68 -3.25
N ALA A 2 4.56 -12.63 -3.02
CA ALA A 2 4.08 -11.53 -2.18
C ALA A 2 3.18 -10.56 -2.92
N ILE A 3 3.27 -10.51 -4.24
CA ILE A 3 2.46 -9.59 -5.06
C ILE A 3 1.42 -10.38 -5.83
N GLN A 4 0.17 -9.97 -5.71
CA GLN A 4 -0.95 -10.62 -6.40
C GLN A 4 -1.79 -9.59 -7.14
N ASN A 5 -2.10 -9.89 -8.40
CA ASN A 5 -3.11 -9.13 -9.13
C ASN A 5 -4.48 -9.62 -8.66
N TRP A 6 -5.12 -8.84 -7.79
CA TRP A 6 -6.43 -9.20 -7.28
C TRP A 6 -7.52 -8.99 -8.34
N SER A 7 -7.34 -7.97 -9.18
CA SER A 7 -8.22 -7.70 -10.31
C SER A 7 -7.43 -6.93 -11.37
N ASP A 8 -8.08 -6.54 -12.46
CA ASP A 8 -7.45 -5.72 -13.50
C ASP A 8 -6.99 -4.36 -12.97
N ASP A 9 -7.60 -3.89 -11.87
CA ASP A 9 -7.36 -2.55 -11.33
C ASP A 9 -6.66 -2.55 -9.98
N ILE A 10 -6.48 -3.69 -9.33
CA ILE A 10 -6.00 -3.75 -7.94
C ILE A 10 -4.91 -4.79 -7.79
N ILE A 11 -3.80 -4.36 -7.18
CA ILE A 11 -2.72 -5.25 -6.75
C ILE A 11 -2.68 -5.28 -5.23
N VAL A 12 -2.54 -6.47 -4.67
CA VAL A 12 -2.29 -6.67 -3.24
C VAL A 12 -0.85 -7.16 -3.08
N ALA A 13 -0.05 -6.44 -2.30
CA ALA A 13 1.32 -6.82 -2.00
C ALA A 13 1.47 -7.10 -0.52
N GLU A 14 2.02 -8.27 -0.19
CA GLU A 14 2.34 -8.63 1.19
C GLU A 14 3.82 -8.38 1.41
N LEU A 15 4.13 -7.56 2.40
CA LEU A 15 5.52 -7.21 2.72
C LEU A 15 5.93 -7.91 4.00
N ALA A 16 7.23 -8.13 4.14
CA ALA A 16 7.83 -8.67 5.36
C ALA A 16 9.09 -7.85 5.65
N ASP A 17 9.83 -8.19 6.68
CA ASP A 17 11.04 -7.46 7.05
C ASP A 17 12.11 -7.59 5.97
N ASP A 18 13.02 -6.61 5.89
CA ASP A 18 14.12 -6.64 4.94
C ASP A 18 14.93 -7.93 5.07
N PRO A 19 15.48 -8.42 3.95
CA PRO A 19 15.55 -7.78 2.62
C PRO A 19 14.28 -7.88 1.79
N GLN A 20 13.31 -8.66 2.21
CA GLN A 20 12.10 -8.92 1.45
C GLN A 20 11.29 -7.64 1.22
N PHE A 21 11.21 -6.78 2.23
CA PHE A 21 10.48 -5.51 2.13
C PHE A 21 10.97 -4.70 0.93
N SER A 22 12.28 -4.48 0.85
CA SER A 22 12.88 -3.69 -0.22
C SER A 22 12.74 -4.35 -1.58
N ASP A 23 12.93 -5.67 -1.64
CA ASP A 23 12.85 -6.42 -2.90
C ASP A 23 11.42 -6.40 -3.45
N GLU A 24 10.43 -6.59 -2.59
CA GLU A 24 9.03 -6.61 -3.02
C GLU A 24 8.57 -5.23 -3.46
N LEU A 25 8.97 -4.18 -2.74
CA LEU A 25 8.63 -2.82 -3.16
C LEU A 25 9.26 -2.46 -4.50
N ALA A 26 10.51 -2.86 -4.73
CA ALA A 26 11.16 -2.61 -6.00
C ALA A 26 10.41 -3.30 -7.15
N SER A 27 10.02 -4.55 -6.95
CA SER A 27 9.24 -5.29 -7.96
C SER A 27 7.91 -4.64 -8.22
N LEU A 28 7.22 -4.20 -7.16
CA LEU A 28 5.94 -3.54 -7.27
C LEU A 28 6.06 -2.24 -8.05
N MET A 29 7.06 -1.42 -7.75
CA MET A 29 7.25 -0.15 -8.41
C MET A 29 7.56 -0.32 -9.90
N ASP A 30 8.33 -1.36 -10.25
CA ASP A 30 8.58 -1.70 -11.66
C ASP A 30 7.28 -2.08 -12.38
N THR A 31 6.45 -2.88 -11.74
CA THR A 31 5.16 -3.27 -12.31
C THR A 31 4.28 -2.05 -12.54
N LEU A 32 4.29 -1.11 -11.60
CA LEU A 32 3.45 0.09 -11.69
C LEU A 32 3.92 1.07 -12.75
N GLU A 33 5.16 0.99 -13.21
CA GLU A 33 5.62 1.85 -14.30
C GLU A 33 4.91 1.54 -15.62
N GLY A 34 4.57 0.27 -15.84
CA GLY A 34 3.96 -0.16 -17.08
C GLY A 34 2.44 -0.16 -17.09
N GLN A 35 1.81 -0.07 -15.93
CA GLN A 35 0.36 -0.20 -15.82
C GLN A 35 -0.15 0.45 -14.55
N ASP A 36 -1.38 0.97 -14.61
CA ASP A 36 -1.98 1.67 -13.47
C ASP A 36 -2.84 0.72 -12.64
N PHE A 37 -2.56 0.69 -11.33
CA PHE A 37 -3.32 -0.10 -10.36
C PHE A 37 -3.54 0.71 -9.10
N ASP A 38 -4.66 0.45 -8.42
CA ASP A 38 -4.75 0.75 -6.99
C ASP A 38 -3.96 -0.32 -6.26
N VAL A 39 -3.33 0.04 -5.14
CA VAL A 39 -2.43 -0.85 -4.43
C VAL A 39 -2.85 -0.99 -2.97
N VAL A 40 -2.90 -2.22 -2.50
CA VAL A 40 -3.06 -2.55 -1.08
C VAL A 40 -1.75 -3.16 -0.60
N LEU A 41 -1.14 -2.55 0.41
CA LEU A 41 0.05 -3.10 1.07
C LEU A 41 -0.35 -3.73 2.38
N ASN A 42 -0.13 -5.03 2.51
CA ASN A 42 -0.36 -5.75 3.75
C ASN A 42 0.94 -5.79 4.54
N LEU A 43 0.97 -5.13 5.69
CA LEU A 43 2.14 -5.02 6.54
C LEU A 43 2.09 -5.95 7.75
N SER A 44 1.19 -6.93 7.76
CA SER A 44 1.01 -7.80 8.92
C SER A 44 2.25 -8.62 9.27
N ALA A 45 3.10 -8.92 8.27
CA ALA A 45 4.35 -9.64 8.49
C ALA A 45 5.56 -8.73 8.73
N VAL A 46 5.34 -7.41 8.78
CA VAL A 46 6.40 -6.43 9.01
C VAL A 46 6.45 -6.12 10.51
N GLY A 47 7.57 -6.46 11.16
CA GLY A 47 7.74 -6.19 12.58
C GLY A 47 8.52 -4.92 12.87
N PHE A 48 9.18 -4.35 11.86
CA PHE A 48 10.08 -3.25 12.05
C PHE A 48 10.18 -2.41 10.78
N LEU A 49 10.19 -1.08 10.93
CA LEU A 49 10.44 -0.15 9.83
C LEU A 49 11.62 0.75 10.17
N ASN A 50 12.62 0.77 9.30
CA ASN A 50 13.73 1.71 9.41
C ASN A 50 13.50 2.90 8.47
N SER A 51 14.40 3.88 8.54
CA SER A 51 14.27 5.10 7.74
C SER A 51 14.31 4.82 6.23
N SER A 52 15.08 3.81 5.82
CA SER A 52 15.13 3.40 4.42
C SER A 52 13.80 2.85 3.95
N ASN A 53 13.15 2.03 4.78
CA ASN A 53 11.82 1.49 4.48
C ASN A 53 10.80 2.62 4.32
N VAL A 54 10.82 3.59 5.23
CA VAL A 54 9.92 4.74 5.19
C VAL A 54 10.14 5.54 3.91
N ALA A 55 11.40 5.78 3.54
CA ALA A 55 11.71 6.50 2.31
C ALA A 55 11.16 5.80 1.08
N LYS A 56 11.23 4.47 1.04
CA LYS A 56 10.69 3.68 -0.06
C LYS A 56 9.17 3.77 -0.13
N LEU A 57 8.50 3.74 1.02
CA LEU A 57 7.04 3.91 1.06
C LEU A 57 6.63 5.29 0.55
N LEU A 58 7.39 6.31 0.90
CA LEU A 58 7.11 7.66 0.42
C LEU A 58 7.30 7.78 -1.10
N ARG A 59 8.30 7.12 -1.65
CA ARG A 59 8.50 7.09 -3.11
C ARG A 59 7.33 6.40 -3.81
N LEU A 60 6.88 5.28 -3.25
CA LEU A 60 5.72 4.59 -3.80
C LEU A 60 4.49 5.50 -3.75
N ARG A 61 4.27 6.17 -2.63
CA ARG A 61 3.16 7.11 -2.49
C ARG A 61 3.19 8.17 -3.58
N LYS A 62 4.37 8.74 -3.83
CA LYS A 62 4.51 9.76 -4.86
C LYS A 62 4.17 9.20 -6.25
N GLN A 63 4.64 8.00 -6.55
CA GLN A 63 4.32 7.33 -7.82
C GLN A 63 2.82 7.16 -7.99
N MET A 64 2.14 6.75 -6.91
CA MET A 64 0.69 6.53 -6.94
C MET A 64 -0.08 7.83 -7.12
N ILE A 65 0.35 8.90 -6.45
CA ILE A 65 -0.26 10.22 -6.60
C ILE A 65 -0.12 10.70 -8.04
N ASN A 66 1.05 10.53 -8.64
CA ASN A 66 1.29 10.97 -10.01
C ASN A 66 0.40 10.22 -11.01
N LYS A 67 -0.02 9.01 -10.68
CA LYS A 67 -0.91 8.22 -11.53
C LYS A 67 -2.38 8.36 -11.16
N ASP A 68 -2.68 9.16 -10.14
CA ASP A 68 -4.04 9.34 -9.63
C ASP A 68 -4.68 8.01 -9.21
N ARG A 69 -3.89 7.16 -8.55
CA ARG A 69 -4.34 5.86 -8.05
C ARG A 69 -4.21 5.81 -6.54
N ARG A 70 -4.98 4.95 -5.90
CA ARG A 70 -5.03 4.87 -4.43
C ARG A 70 -4.03 3.87 -3.89
N LEU A 71 -3.44 4.21 -2.75
CA LEU A 71 -2.55 3.36 -2.00
C LEU A 71 -3.12 3.21 -0.60
N ILE A 72 -3.40 1.97 -0.18
CA ILE A 72 -3.96 1.67 1.14
C ILE A 72 -3.01 0.71 1.85
N LEU A 73 -2.67 1.05 3.09
CA LEU A 73 -1.87 0.20 3.96
C LEU A 73 -2.78 -0.50 4.97
N CYS A 74 -2.52 -1.76 5.25
CA CYS A 74 -3.33 -2.51 6.21
C CYS A 74 -2.49 -3.48 7.02
N GLY A 75 -3.05 -3.99 8.11
CA GLY A 75 -2.41 -5.00 8.93
C GLY A 75 -1.25 -4.49 9.76
N VAL A 76 -1.17 -3.18 10.01
CA VAL A 76 -0.05 -2.56 10.71
C VAL A 76 -0.11 -2.92 12.20
N ASN A 77 0.98 -3.49 12.74
CA ASN A 77 1.05 -3.81 14.16
C ASN A 77 1.39 -2.56 14.99
N THR A 78 1.29 -2.70 16.32
CA THR A 78 1.47 -1.58 17.23
C THR A 78 2.85 -0.92 17.10
N GLN A 79 3.91 -1.71 16.96
CA GLN A 79 5.27 -1.17 16.87
C GLN A 79 5.46 -0.36 15.59
N VAL A 80 5.00 -0.90 14.48
CA VAL A 80 5.09 -0.23 13.18
C VAL A 80 4.19 1.00 13.16
N TRP A 81 3.01 0.90 13.76
CA TRP A 81 2.10 2.04 13.90
C TRP A 81 2.80 3.19 14.65
N GLY A 82 3.59 2.85 15.68
CA GLY A 82 4.36 3.85 16.41
C GLY A 82 5.30 4.65 15.52
N VAL A 83 5.94 4.00 14.55
CA VAL A 83 6.81 4.70 13.61
C VAL A 83 6.01 5.71 12.77
N PHE A 84 4.85 5.31 12.28
CA PHE A 84 4.01 6.20 11.49
C PHE A 84 3.50 7.39 12.31
N THR A 85 3.11 7.16 13.55
CA THR A 85 2.57 8.25 14.38
C THR A 85 3.66 9.22 14.81
N VAL A 86 4.84 8.73 15.19
CA VAL A 86 5.94 9.59 15.63
C VAL A 86 6.44 10.48 14.50
N THR A 87 6.45 9.95 13.28
CA THR A 87 6.91 10.70 12.11
C THR A 87 5.80 11.55 11.46
N GLY A 88 4.57 11.44 11.93
CA GLY A 88 3.43 12.15 11.34
C GLY A 88 2.91 11.53 10.06
N LEU A 89 3.44 10.38 9.66
CA LEU A 89 3.06 9.72 8.42
C LEU A 89 1.69 9.06 8.49
N ASP A 90 1.18 8.86 9.71
CA ASP A 90 -0.18 8.38 9.92
C ASP A 90 -1.23 9.29 9.29
N LYS A 91 -0.88 10.55 9.03
CA LYS A 91 -1.80 11.55 8.47
C LYS A 91 -1.75 11.62 6.95
N ILE A 92 -0.71 11.05 6.32
CA ILE A 92 -0.57 11.15 4.87
C ILE A 92 -0.83 9.85 4.14
N PHE A 93 -0.68 8.70 4.80
CA PHE A 93 -1.06 7.41 4.23
C PHE A 93 -2.47 7.05 4.65
N GLU A 94 -3.15 6.29 3.81
CA GLU A 94 -4.47 5.75 4.13
C GLU A 94 -4.29 4.38 4.79
N PHE A 95 -4.89 4.17 5.96
CA PHE A 95 -4.77 2.92 6.71
C PHE A 95 -6.13 2.30 6.92
N VAL A 96 -6.19 0.98 6.82
CA VAL A 96 -7.37 0.20 7.19
C VAL A 96 -6.91 -1.02 7.98
N LYS A 97 -7.86 -1.75 8.54
CA LYS A 97 -7.57 -2.85 9.45
C LYS A 97 -6.94 -4.05 8.73
N ASP A 98 -7.50 -4.45 7.61
CA ASP A 98 -7.10 -5.68 6.92
C ASP A 98 -7.34 -5.57 5.41
N ILE A 99 -6.92 -6.62 4.70
CA ILE A 99 -7.04 -6.67 3.24
C ILE A 99 -8.50 -6.59 2.80
N SER A 100 -9.39 -7.31 3.48
CA SER A 100 -10.82 -7.31 3.14
C SER A 100 -11.40 -5.91 3.18
N THR A 101 -11.07 -5.16 4.23
CA THR A 101 -11.53 -3.77 4.36
C THR A 101 -10.95 -2.89 3.27
N ALA A 102 -9.68 -3.09 2.94
CA ALA A 102 -9.02 -2.32 1.88
C ALA A 102 -9.70 -2.56 0.53
N LEU A 103 -9.94 -3.81 0.19
CA LEU A 103 -10.59 -4.16 -1.06
C LEU A 103 -12.01 -3.64 -1.13
N ALA A 104 -12.76 -3.74 -0.04
CA ALA A 104 -14.12 -3.20 0.02
C ALA A 104 -14.10 -1.69 -0.18
N THR A 105 -13.15 -0.99 0.45
CA THR A 105 -13.01 0.45 0.31
C THR A 105 -12.78 0.85 -1.14
N LEU A 106 -11.88 0.16 -1.83
CA LEU A 106 -11.57 0.45 -3.22
C LEU A 106 -12.76 0.16 -4.12
N GLN A 107 -13.44 -0.96 -3.91
CA GLN A 107 -14.58 -1.34 -4.72
C GLN A 107 -15.77 -0.41 -4.51
N LEU A 108 -16.04 -0.02 -3.26
CA LEU A 108 -17.13 0.89 -2.97
C LEU A 108 -16.89 2.26 -3.59
N THR A 109 -15.66 2.76 -3.53
CA THR A 109 -15.30 4.03 -4.15
C THR A 109 -15.51 3.98 -5.65
N ASN A 110 -15.06 2.90 -6.29
CA ASN A 110 -15.22 2.73 -7.73
C ASN A 110 -16.70 2.62 -8.12
N ASN A 111 -17.48 1.88 -7.32
CA ASN A 111 -18.91 1.74 -7.56
C ASN A 111 -19.64 3.07 -7.37
N GLN A 112 -19.29 3.82 -6.35
CA GLN A 112 -19.90 5.14 -6.11
C GLN A 112 -19.60 6.09 -7.25
N THR A 113 -18.39 6.06 -7.78
CA THR A 113 -18.03 6.88 -8.93
C THR A 113 -18.89 6.51 -10.15
N ALA A 114 -19.09 5.22 -10.38
CA ALA A 114 -19.94 4.76 -11.46
C ALA A 114 -21.39 5.19 -11.27
N HIS A 115 -21.88 5.16 -10.05
CA HIS A 115 -23.27 5.57 -9.75
C HIS A 115 -23.49 7.08 -9.81
N ALA A 116 -22.44 7.84 -9.55
CA ALA A 116 -22.54 9.29 -9.57
C ALA A 116 -22.81 9.84 -10.98
N GLU A 117 -22.53 9.04 -11.98
CA GLU A 117 -22.78 9.41 -13.36
C GLU A 117 -24.21 9.08 -13.76
#